data_d920a4cc5bc5e87c7c84884eb96d5d8e
#
_entry.id   d920a4cc5bc5e87c7c84884eb96d5d8e
#
_cell.length_a   1.000
_cell.length_b   1.000
_cell.length_c   1.000
_cell.angle_alpha   90.00
_cell.angle_beta   90.00
_cell.angle_gamma   90.00
#
_symmetry.space_group_name_H-M   'P 1'
#
loop_
_entity.id
_entity.type
_entity.pdbx_description
1 polymer ?
#
loop_
_entity_poly.entity_id
_entity_poly.type
_entity_poly.pdbx_seq_one_letter_code
_entity_poly.pdbx_strand_id
1 'polypeptide(L)'
;MAKNTVDQTPRTFCISGDTSMHPSSSLPPGHSKAAAVFRVTAGNFLEQFDFFLFGFYATQIANVFFPARSEFASLMMTFAVFGAGFLMRPLGAIVLGAYIDEVGRRKGLIVTLSIMASGTILIAFVPGYASIGLFAPALVLFGRLLQGFSAGAELGGVSVYLAEMATPGRKGFFTSWQSASQQVAIVVAAGLGFALNQWLTAPAIAAWGWRVPFFVGCMIVPFIFMLRRNLEETQEFKARRHRPGMKEVFGTLAQNWTVVLAGMMLVAMTTTSFYLITVYAPTFGKTVLHLSTADSLLVTLCVGVSNFVWLPIGGALSDRIGRRPLLVGMTVLAMATAYPALSLLAHAPSFLNMLFVLLWLSFMYGIYNGAMVVALTEVMPVHVRVAGFSLAYSLATAVFGGFTPVISTGLIHMTGDKAAPGYWMTFAAACALLATFALYRRRATTLTPAH
;
A
#
# COMPACT_ATOMS: atom_id res chain seq x y z
N MET A 1 81.56 12.79 -32.37
CA MET A 1 81.49 12.20 -30.97
C MET A 1 80.94 13.29 -30.03
N ALA A 2 79.67 13.21 -29.70
CA ALA A 2 79.08 14.06 -28.71
C ALA A 2 77.99 13.21 -27.97
N LYS A 3 78.25 12.97 -26.68
CA LYS A 3 77.33 12.24 -25.79
C LYS A 3 76.21 13.17 -25.32
N ASN A 4 74.97 12.80 -25.60
CA ASN A 4 73.78 13.40 -25.02
C ASN A 4 73.50 12.72 -23.67
N THR A 5 73.65 13.45 -22.60
CA THR A 5 73.21 13.09 -21.25
C THR A 5 71.72 13.49 -21.13
N VAL A 6 70.89 12.46 -20.85
CA VAL A 6 69.45 12.66 -20.57
C VAL A 6 69.29 12.95 -19.07
N ASP A 7 68.77 14.13 -18.77
CA ASP A 7 68.44 14.61 -17.43
C ASP A 7 67.12 13.96 -16.98
N GLN A 8 67.12 13.12 -15.93
CA GLN A 8 65.94 12.53 -15.29
C GLN A 8 65.58 13.30 -14.02
N THR A 9 64.74 14.28 -14.15
CA THR A 9 64.06 14.84 -13.00
C THR A 9 62.72 14.14 -12.78
N PRO A 10 62.34 13.67 -11.54
CA PRO A 10 61.06 13.03 -11.29
C PRO A 10 59.95 14.08 -11.27
N ARG A 11 58.99 13.95 -12.22
CA ARG A 11 57.76 14.72 -12.17
C ARG A 11 56.89 14.22 -11.04
N THR A 12 56.79 15.04 -10.02
CA THR A 12 55.77 14.90 -8.94
C THR A 12 54.40 15.04 -9.54
N PHE A 13 53.66 13.94 -9.61
CA PHE A 13 52.24 13.92 -9.97
C PHE A 13 51.44 14.50 -8.80
N CYS A 14 51.03 15.75 -8.90
CA CYS A 14 49.96 16.31 -8.07
C CYS A 14 48.66 15.62 -8.46
N ILE A 15 48.16 14.69 -7.64
CA ILE A 15 46.81 14.19 -7.70
C ILE A 15 45.92 15.34 -7.18
N SER A 16 45.40 16.14 -8.11
CA SER A 16 44.27 17.01 -7.84
C SER A 16 43.07 16.10 -7.59
N GLY A 17 42.68 15.99 -6.31
CA GLY A 17 41.46 15.30 -5.91
C GLY A 17 40.26 15.98 -6.55
N ASP A 18 39.80 15.40 -7.63
CA ASP A 18 38.52 15.72 -8.25
C ASP A 18 37.44 15.11 -7.38
N THR A 19 37.04 15.85 -6.33
CA THR A 19 35.81 15.60 -5.59
C THR A 19 34.68 15.94 -6.54
N SER A 20 34.29 14.95 -7.36
CA SER A 20 33.04 15.00 -8.09
C SER A 20 31.91 15.12 -7.06
N MET A 21 31.53 16.37 -6.77
CA MET A 21 30.27 16.70 -6.11
C MET A 21 29.16 16.09 -6.96
N HIS A 22 28.57 14.99 -6.49
CA HIS A 22 27.24 14.59 -6.96
C HIS A 22 26.33 15.82 -6.79
N PRO A 23 25.67 16.31 -7.84
CA PRO A 23 24.74 17.41 -7.69
C PRO A 23 23.64 16.94 -6.73
N SER A 24 23.66 17.50 -5.51
CA SER A 24 22.50 17.42 -4.62
C SER A 24 21.33 17.95 -5.42
N SER A 25 20.28 17.14 -5.62
CA SER A 25 19.03 17.53 -6.24
C SER A 25 18.36 18.60 -5.35
N SER A 26 18.84 19.84 -5.44
CA SER A 26 18.20 21.00 -4.85
C SER A 26 16.93 21.27 -5.63
N LEU A 27 15.77 21.17 -4.95
CA LEU A 27 14.51 21.67 -5.48
C LEU A 27 14.70 23.13 -5.96
N PRO A 28 14.02 23.56 -7.02
CA PRO A 28 14.05 24.95 -7.46
C PRO A 28 13.76 25.89 -6.28
N PRO A 29 14.43 27.04 -6.18
CA PRO A 29 14.19 27.99 -5.13
C PRO A 29 12.73 28.44 -5.13
N GLY A 30 11.99 28.20 -4.04
CA GLY A 30 10.59 28.59 -3.86
C GLY A 30 9.61 27.46 -3.55
N HIS A 31 9.99 26.17 -3.65
CA HIS A 31 9.07 25.07 -3.33
C HIS A 31 9.38 24.43 -1.97
N SER A 32 8.47 24.56 -1.02
CA SER A 32 8.54 23.87 0.27
C SER A 32 8.53 22.34 0.03
N LYS A 33 9.43 21.59 0.71
CA LYS A 33 9.45 20.13 0.67
C LYS A 33 8.09 19.51 1.07
N ALA A 34 7.37 20.17 1.99
CA ALA A 34 6.02 19.75 2.37
C ALA A 34 5.03 19.84 1.20
N ALA A 35 5.11 20.90 0.38
CA ALA A 35 4.26 21.02 -0.81
C ALA A 35 4.60 19.95 -1.87
N ALA A 36 5.86 19.57 -2.01
CA ALA A 36 6.27 18.49 -2.91
C ALA A 36 5.73 17.12 -2.42
N VAL A 37 5.85 16.82 -1.13
CA VAL A 37 5.25 15.63 -0.51
C VAL A 37 3.76 15.60 -0.77
N PHE A 38 3.03 16.68 -0.46
CA PHE A 38 1.58 16.76 -0.66
C PHE A 38 1.18 16.52 -2.13
N ARG A 39 1.84 17.15 -3.10
CA ARG A 39 1.52 16.98 -4.53
C ARG A 39 1.70 15.53 -4.99
N VAL A 40 2.76 14.87 -4.53
CA VAL A 40 3.07 13.49 -4.93
C VAL A 40 2.12 12.49 -4.29
N THR A 41 1.72 12.74 -3.03
CA THR A 41 0.87 11.81 -2.27
C THR A 41 -0.64 12.03 -2.48
N ALA A 42 -1.07 13.21 -2.91
CA ALA A 42 -2.49 13.52 -3.15
C ALA A 42 -3.15 12.63 -4.22
N GLY A 43 -2.37 12.11 -5.17
CA GLY A 43 -2.87 11.20 -6.20
C GLY A 43 -3.40 9.87 -5.66
N ASN A 44 -2.85 9.41 -4.53
CA ASN A 44 -3.22 8.13 -3.92
C ASN A 44 -4.60 8.15 -3.22
N PHE A 45 -5.19 9.34 -3.01
CA PHE A 45 -6.42 9.48 -2.23
C PHE A 45 -7.60 8.73 -2.85
N LEU A 46 -7.89 8.98 -4.14
CA LEU A 46 -9.05 8.39 -4.81
C LEU A 46 -8.93 6.87 -4.91
N GLU A 47 -7.74 6.39 -5.24
CA GLU A 47 -7.45 4.96 -5.30
C GLU A 47 -7.80 4.26 -3.99
N GLN A 48 -7.29 4.80 -2.89
CA GLN A 48 -7.52 4.22 -1.58
C GLN A 48 -8.97 4.37 -1.12
N PHE A 49 -9.59 5.52 -1.39
CA PHE A 49 -10.98 5.79 -1.04
C PHE A 49 -11.93 4.73 -1.61
N ASP A 50 -11.85 4.45 -2.91
CA ASP A 50 -12.68 3.44 -3.58
C ASP A 50 -12.44 2.02 -3.06
N PHE A 51 -11.18 1.66 -2.77
CA PHE A 51 -10.87 0.36 -2.21
C PHE A 51 -11.49 0.17 -0.83
N PHE A 52 -11.43 1.19 0.03
CA PHE A 52 -12.01 1.11 1.38
C PHE A 52 -13.53 1.06 1.37
N LEU A 53 -14.18 1.82 0.51
CA LEU A 53 -15.64 1.80 0.39
C LEU A 53 -16.17 0.40 0.13
N PHE A 54 -15.54 -0.36 -0.76
CA PHE A 54 -15.95 -1.72 -1.04
C PHE A 54 -15.87 -2.62 0.20
N GLY A 55 -14.80 -2.48 0.99
CA GLY A 55 -14.64 -3.22 2.25
C GLY A 55 -15.64 -2.80 3.32
N PHE A 56 -15.86 -1.50 3.50
CA PHE A 56 -16.75 -0.96 4.53
C PHE A 56 -18.21 -1.31 4.27
N TYR A 57 -18.61 -1.42 3.01
CA TYR A 57 -19.96 -1.80 2.61
C TYR A 57 -20.07 -3.24 2.12
N ALA A 58 -19.11 -4.11 2.50
CA ALA A 58 -19.05 -5.50 2.03
C ALA A 58 -20.36 -6.27 2.30
N THR A 59 -21.02 -6.07 3.43
CA THR A 59 -22.31 -6.70 3.76
C THR A 59 -23.43 -6.25 2.82
N GLN A 60 -23.51 -4.94 2.49
CA GLN A 60 -24.52 -4.40 1.58
C GLN A 60 -24.25 -4.87 0.14
N ILE A 61 -22.99 -4.86 -0.28
CA ILE A 61 -22.55 -5.37 -1.58
C ILE A 61 -22.87 -6.85 -1.72
N ALA A 62 -22.60 -7.64 -0.66
CA ALA A 62 -22.93 -9.06 -0.61
C ALA A 62 -24.43 -9.31 -0.89
N ASN A 63 -25.30 -8.60 -0.18
CA ASN A 63 -26.75 -8.75 -0.29
C ASN A 63 -27.30 -8.32 -1.67
N VAL A 64 -26.71 -7.27 -2.27
CA VAL A 64 -27.19 -6.69 -3.54
C VAL A 64 -26.69 -7.47 -4.76
N PHE A 65 -25.43 -7.92 -4.73
CA PHE A 65 -24.77 -8.47 -5.92
C PHE A 65 -24.47 -9.97 -5.84
N PHE A 66 -24.35 -10.52 -4.62
CA PHE A 66 -23.92 -11.91 -4.39
C PHE A 66 -24.91 -12.66 -3.50
N PRO A 67 -26.24 -12.67 -3.84
CA PRO A 67 -27.20 -13.42 -3.02
C PRO A 67 -26.86 -14.91 -3.04
N ALA A 68 -26.70 -15.49 -1.85
CA ALA A 68 -26.43 -16.91 -1.67
C ALA A 68 -27.33 -17.49 -0.58
N ARG A 69 -27.30 -18.84 -0.42
CA ARG A 69 -28.11 -19.54 0.59
C ARG A 69 -27.73 -19.20 2.03
N SER A 70 -26.52 -18.66 2.25
CA SER A 70 -26.06 -18.23 3.58
C SER A 70 -25.34 -16.89 3.49
N GLU A 71 -25.43 -16.09 4.55
CA GLU A 71 -24.70 -14.80 4.68
C GLU A 71 -23.19 -15.01 4.53
N PHE A 72 -22.67 -16.10 5.11
CA PHE A 72 -21.27 -16.48 4.96
C PHE A 72 -20.85 -16.63 3.49
N ALA A 73 -21.62 -17.38 2.70
CA ALA A 73 -21.30 -17.57 1.28
C ALA A 73 -21.34 -16.25 0.48
N SER A 74 -22.32 -15.38 0.76
CA SER A 74 -22.43 -14.05 0.14
C SER A 74 -21.21 -13.16 0.48
N LEU A 75 -20.80 -13.14 1.74
CA LEU A 75 -19.60 -12.39 2.18
C LEU A 75 -18.32 -12.96 1.59
N MET A 76 -18.17 -14.29 1.55
CA MET A 76 -17.00 -14.94 0.96
C MET A 76 -16.85 -14.60 -0.52
N MET A 77 -17.95 -14.61 -1.30
CA MET A 77 -17.93 -14.18 -2.70
C MET A 77 -17.56 -12.71 -2.83
N THR A 78 -18.11 -11.84 -2.00
CA THR A 78 -17.79 -10.39 -1.99
C THR A 78 -16.31 -10.15 -1.69
N PHE A 79 -15.77 -10.80 -0.68
CA PHE A 79 -14.35 -10.67 -0.33
C PHE A 79 -13.43 -11.34 -1.35
N ALA A 80 -13.86 -12.44 -2.00
CA ALA A 80 -13.12 -13.04 -3.11
C ALA A 80 -13.01 -12.07 -4.31
N VAL A 81 -14.10 -11.38 -4.64
CA VAL A 81 -14.11 -10.33 -5.69
C VAL A 81 -13.24 -9.13 -5.27
N PHE A 82 -13.27 -8.75 -4.00
CA PHE A 82 -12.35 -7.75 -3.46
C PHE A 82 -10.88 -8.17 -3.66
N GLY A 83 -10.53 -9.39 -3.26
CA GLY A 83 -9.19 -9.96 -3.42
C GLY A 83 -8.76 -10.11 -4.88
N ALA A 84 -9.69 -10.51 -5.77
CA ALA A 84 -9.43 -10.64 -7.20
C ALA A 84 -8.96 -9.33 -7.85
N GLY A 85 -9.49 -8.17 -7.40
CA GLY A 85 -8.99 -6.87 -7.83
C GLY A 85 -7.50 -6.70 -7.55
N PHE A 86 -7.01 -7.19 -6.42
CA PHE A 86 -5.58 -7.08 -6.07
C PHE A 86 -4.68 -7.98 -6.90
N LEU A 87 -5.18 -9.10 -7.43
CA LEU A 87 -4.41 -9.96 -8.34
C LEU A 87 -4.03 -9.26 -9.64
N MET A 88 -4.77 -8.22 -10.03
CA MET A 88 -4.45 -7.40 -11.21
C MET A 88 -3.35 -6.36 -10.96
N ARG A 89 -3.00 -6.06 -9.69
CA ARG A 89 -1.97 -5.06 -9.37
C ARG A 89 -0.58 -5.41 -9.93
N PRO A 90 -0.04 -6.63 -9.79
CA PRO A 90 1.25 -6.98 -10.39
C PRO A 90 1.27 -6.81 -11.91
N LEU A 91 0.17 -7.19 -12.59
CA LEU A 91 0.03 -7.01 -14.02
C LEU A 91 -0.02 -5.52 -14.39
N GLY A 92 -0.80 -4.73 -13.65
CA GLY A 92 -0.88 -3.28 -13.82
C GLY A 92 0.48 -2.59 -13.57
N ALA A 93 1.24 -3.01 -12.55
CA ALA A 93 2.56 -2.50 -12.26
C ALA A 93 3.52 -2.65 -13.45
N ILE A 94 3.45 -3.78 -14.14
CA ILE A 94 4.30 -4.09 -15.28
C ILE A 94 3.80 -3.37 -16.54
N VAL A 95 2.54 -3.55 -16.92
CA VAL A 95 1.99 -3.05 -18.18
C VAL A 95 1.86 -1.52 -18.15
N LEU A 96 1.20 -0.97 -17.13
CA LEU A 96 1.03 0.48 -17.01
C LEU A 96 2.31 1.17 -16.59
N GLY A 97 3.17 0.53 -15.81
CA GLY A 97 4.50 1.05 -15.48
C GLY A 97 5.34 1.24 -16.74
N ALA A 98 5.43 0.23 -17.63
CA ALA A 98 6.12 0.33 -18.90
C ALA A 98 5.49 1.40 -19.81
N TYR A 99 4.16 1.47 -19.88
CA TYR A 99 3.45 2.51 -20.64
C TYR A 99 3.76 3.91 -20.12
N ILE A 100 3.79 4.13 -18.81
CA ILE A 100 4.15 5.42 -18.18
C ILE A 100 5.59 5.80 -18.52
N ASP A 101 6.51 4.84 -18.50
CA ASP A 101 7.93 5.08 -18.86
C ASP A 101 8.11 5.42 -20.34
N GLU A 102 7.23 4.95 -21.21
CA GLU A 102 7.25 5.24 -22.66
C GLU A 102 6.61 6.59 -22.99
N VAL A 103 5.37 6.84 -22.53
CA VAL A 103 4.57 8.02 -22.96
C VAL A 103 4.74 9.25 -22.08
N GLY A 104 5.36 9.08 -20.90
CA GLY A 104 5.52 10.13 -19.89
C GLY A 104 4.55 10.04 -18.73
N ARG A 105 4.96 10.61 -17.60
CA ARG A 105 4.20 10.51 -16.32
C ARG A 105 2.82 11.15 -16.41
N ARG A 106 2.70 12.32 -17.04
CA ARG A 106 1.42 13.03 -17.16
C ARG A 106 0.39 12.22 -17.92
N LYS A 107 0.73 11.75 -19.12
CA LYS A 107 -0.19 10.95 -19.96
C LYS A 107 -0.52 9.62 -19.28
N GLY A 108 0.49 8.94 -18.74
CA GLY A 108 0.32 7.69 -18.05
C GLY A 108 -0.62 7.81 -16.84
N LEU A 109 -0.44 8.82 -15.98
CA LEU A 109 -1.31 9.06 -14.82
C LEU A 109 -2.75 9.43 -15.20
N ILE A 110 -2.97 10.06 -16.36
CA ILE A 110 -4.33 10.32 -16.88
C ILE A 110 -4.98 9.01 -17.31
N VAL A 111 -4.25 8.12 -17.99
CA VAL A 111 -4.78 6.81 -18.43
C VAL A 111 -5.09 5.92 -17.21
N THR A 112 -4.20 5.83 -16.22
CA THR A 112 -4.46 5.06 -15.00
C THR A 112 -5.70 5.58 -14.27
N LEU A 113 -5.82 6.91 -14.09
CA LEU A 113 -7.00 7.52 -13.49
C LEU A 113 -8.29 7.20 -14.28
N SER A 114 -8.23 7.23 -15.61
CA SER A 114 -9.40 6.93 -16.46
C SER A 114 -9.86 5.48 -16.32
N ILE A 115 -8.91 4.53 -16.26
CA ILE A 115 -9.22 3.11 -16.03
C ILE A 115 -9.85 2.93 -14.65
N MET A 116 -9.28 3.55 -13.62
CA MET A 116 -9.79 3.49 -12.26
C MET A 116 -11.20 4.08 -12.16
N ALA A 117 -11.40 5.28 -12.72
CA ALA A 117 -12.67 5.96 -12.73
C ALA A 117 -13.76 5.13 -13.43
N SER A 118 -13.42 4.46 -14.53
CA SER A 118 -14.35 3.56 -15.23
C SER A 118 -14.81 2.41 -14.31
N GLY A 119 -13.89 1.83 -13.52
CA GLY A 119 -14.23 0.81 -12.52
C GLY A 119 -15.13 1.34 -11.42
N THR A 120 -14.84 2.54 -10.88
CA THR A 120 -15.64 3.18 -9.83
C THR A 120 -17.05 3.51 -10.32
N ILE A 121 -17.17 4.14 -11.49
CA ILE A 121 -18.46 4.46 -12.12
C ILE A 121 -19.27 3.18 -12.35
N LEU A 122 -18.64 2.13 -12.88
CA LEU A 122 -19.30 0.86 -13.10
C LEU A 122 -19.90 0.31 -11.80
N ILE A 123 -19.12 0.22 -10.72
CA ILE A 123 -19.60 -0.29 -9.42
C ILE A 123 -20.70 0.59 -8.82
N ALA A 124 -20.58 1.92 -8.95
CA ALA A 124 -21.57 2.86 -8.41
C ALA A 124 -22.95 2.72 -9.07
N PHE A 125 -22.99 2.46 -10.38
CA PHE A 125 -24.22 2.49 -11.19
C PHE A 125 -24.77 1.12 -11.58
N VAL A 126 -24.00 0.02 -11.40
CA VAL A 126 -24.45 -1.31 -11.78
C VAL A 126 -25.74 -1.71 -11.04
N PRO A 127 -26.79 -2.20 -11.75
CA PRO A 127 -28.00 -2.72 -11.12
C PRO A 127 -27.70 -3.98 -10.29
N GLY A 128 -28.51 -4.23 -9.25
CA GLY A 128 -28.35 -5.40 -8.39
C GLY A 128 -28.72 -6.71 -9.10
N TYR A 129 -28.39 -7.83 -8.44
CA TYR A 129 -28.67 -9.20 -8.94
C TYR A 129 -30.15 -9.43 -9.28
N ALA A 130 -31.06 -8.86 -8.50
CA ALA A 130 -32.51 -8.98 -8.74
C ALA A 130 -32.94 -8.40 -10.11
N SER A 131 -32.18 -7.45 -10.68
CA SER A 131 -32.51 -6.78 -11.94
C SER A 131 -31.86 -7.43 -13.16
N ILE A 132 -30.58 -7.82 -13.06
CA ILE A 132 -29.76 -8.29 -14.20
C ILE A 132 -29.09 -9.67 -13.96
N GLY A 133 -29.47 -10.37 -12.88
CA GLY A 133 -28.97 -11.71 -12.58
C GLY A 133 -27.45 -11.79 -12.48
N LEU A 134 -26.85 -12.81 -13.06
CA LEU A 134 -25.41 -13.09 -13.02
C LEU A 134 -24.54 -11.99 -13.66
N PHE A 135 -25.10 -11.10 -14.47
CA PHE A 135 -24.35 -9.97 -15.01
C PHE A 135 -23.94 -8.97 -13.91
N ALA A 136 -24.73 -8.86 -12.82
CA ALA A 136 -24.41 -7.96 -11.73
C ALA A 136 -23.07 -8.29 -11.04
N PRO A 137 -22.85 -9.50 -10.50
CA PRO A 137 -21.56 -9.86 -9.93
C PRO A 137 -20.42 -9.84 -10.96
N ALA A 138 -20.67 -10.20 -12.22
CA ALA A 138 -19.66 -10.16 -13.28
C ALA A 138 -19.17 -8.72 -13.56
N LEU A 139 -20.08 -7.75 -13.61
CA LEU A 139 -19.74 -6.34 -13.80
C LEU A 139 -19.02 -5.75 -12.57
N VAL A 140 -19.43 -6.13 -11.36
CA VAL A 140 -18.71 -5.73 -10.13
C VAL A 140 -17.30 -6.29 -10.13
N LEU A 141 -17.11 -7.57 -10.46
CA LEU A 141 -15.78 -8.18 -10.60
C LEU A 141 -14.95 -7.44 -11.66
N PHE A 142 -15.52 -7.17 -12.84
CA PHE A 142 -14.81 -6.45 -13.90
C PHE A 142 -14.39 -5.04 -13.45
N GLY A 143 -15.27 -4.30 -12.77
CA GLY A 143 -14.93 -3.01 -12.17
C GLY A 143 -13.76 -3.10 -11.18
N ARG A 144 -13.74 -4.14 -10.32
CA ARG A 144 -12.65 -4.40 -9.37
C ARG A 144 -11.34 -4.76 -10.07
N LEU A 145 -11.38 -5.53 -11.15
CA LEU A 145 -10.20 -5.84 -11.95
C LEU A 145 -9.61 -4.58 -12.60
N LEU A 146 -10.46 -3.67 -13.14
CA LEU A 146 -10.01 -2.38 -13.68
C LEU A 146 -9.35 -1.50 -12.61
N GLN A 147 -9.96 -1.38 -11.43
CA GLN A 147 -9.41 -0.62 -10.31
C GLN A 147 -8.06 -1.21 -9.87
N GLY A 148 -7.97 -2.53 -9.69
CA GLY A 148 -6.73 -3.20 -9.32
C GLY A 148 -5.62 -3.05 -10.35
N PHE A 149 -5.94 -3.16 -11.64
CA PHE A 149 -4.99 -2.97 -12.74
C PHE A 149 -4.40 -1.55 -12.74
N SER A 150 -5.24 -0.54 -12.56
CA SER A 150 -4.81 0.85 -12.46
C SER A 150 -3.86 1.10 -11.27
N ALA A 151 -4.21 0.56 -10.11
CA ALA A 151 -3.52 0.79 -8.84
C ALA A 151 -2.08 0.25 -8.79
N GLY A 152 -1.73 -0.72 -9.66
CA GLY A 152 -0.41 -1.36 -9.65
C GLY A 152 0.76 -0.45 -9.98
N ALA A 153 0.55 0.60 -10.76
CA ALA A 153 1.63 1.43 -11.31
C ALA A 153 2.11 2.57 -10.37
N GLU A 154 1.30 3.00 -9.41
CA GLU A 154 1.55 4.26 -8.68
C GLU A 154 2.46 4.14 -7.45
N LEU A 155 2.37 3.05 -6.68
CA LEU A 155 2.99 2.92 -5.36
C LEU A 155 4.52 3.01 -5.32
N GLY A 156 5.19 2.34 -6.26
CA GLY A 156 6.66 2.30 -6.29
C GLY A 156 7.27 3.63 -6.66
N GLY A 157 6.67 4.33 -7.61
CA GLY A 157 7.12 5.64 -8.05
C GLY A 157 7.12 6.66 -6.91
N VAL A 158 6.03 6.73 -6.14
CA VAL A 158 5.89 7.64 -4.99
C VAL A 158 6.90 7.32 -3.90
N SER A 159 7.04 6.03 -3.53
CA SER A 159 7.94 5.63 -2.44
C SER A 159 9.41 5.91 -2.75
N VAL A 160 9.85 5.61 -3.97
CA VAL A 160 11.23 5.87 -4.41
C VAL A 160 11.48 7.37 -4.54
N TYR A 161 10.54 8.14 -5.10
CA TYR A 161 10.66 9.59 -5.19
C TYR A 161 10.83 10.24 -3.81
N LEU A 162 10.02 9.86 -2.82
CA LEU A 162 10.13 10.35 -1.45
C LEU A 162 11.47 9.98 -0.80
N ALA A 163 12.01 8.79 -1.10
CA ALA A 163 13.33 8.37 -0.62
C ALA A 163 14.47 9.20 -1.22
N GLU A 164 14.36 9.57 -2.50
CA GLU A 164 15.37 10.35 -3.23
C GLU A 164 15.37 11.83 -2.82
N MET A 165 14.18 12.43 -2.60
CA MET A 165 14.08 13.82 -2.14
C MET A 165 14.35 14.02 -0.64
N ALA A 166 14.50 12.93 0.12
CA ALA A 166 14.71 12.99 1.55
C ALA A 166 16.03 13.68 1.92
N THR A 167 16.02 14.47 3.00
CA THR A 167 17.25 14.97 3.58
C THR A 167 18.11 13.82 4.12
N PRO A 168 19.45 13.91 4.05
CA PRO A 168 20.32 12.91 4.64
C PRO A 168 19.92 12.57 6.07
N GLY A 169 19.85 11.28 6.41
CA GLY A 169 19.44 10.79 7.74
C GLY A 169 17.94 10.81 8.04
N ARG A 170 17.06 11.22 7.07
CA ARG A 170 15.60 11.28 7.29
C ARG A 170 14.79 10.52 6.21
N LYS A 171 15.39 9.54 5.59
CA LYS A 171 14.71 8.76 4.52
C LYS A 171 13.46 8.07 5.01
N GLY A 172 13.49 7.47 6.21
CA GLY A 172 12.35 6.78 6.79
C GLY A 172 11.18 7.73 7.05
N PHE A 173 11.44 8.90 7.62
CA PHE A 173 10.42 9.93 7.84
C PHE A 173 9.75 10.37 6.52
N PHE A 174 10.54 10.63 5.47
CA PHE A 174 9.97 11.08 4.20
C PHE A 174 9.20 9.96 3.48
N THR A 175 9.72 8.75 3.44
CA THR A 175 9.05 7.62 2.76
C THR A 175 7.76 7.18 3.45
N SER A 176 7.65 7.34 4.77
CA SER A 176 6.45 6.97 5.53
C SER A 176 5.23 7.81 5.14
N TRP A 177 5.41 9.02 4.59
CA TRP A 177 4.32 9.87 4.11
C TRP A 177 3.55 9.25 2.94
N GLN A 178 4.16 8.32 2.20
CA GLN A 178 3.45 7.54 1.18
C GLN A 178 2.25 6.79 1.81
N SER A 179 2.49 6.05 2.87
CA SER A 179 1.43 5.29 3.55
C SER A 179 0.58 6.16 4.49
N ALA A 180 1.16 7.21 5.10
CA ALA A 180 0.42 8.12 5.95
C ALA A 180 -0.65 8.90 5.18
N SER A 181 -0.35 9.35 3.96
CA SER A 181 -1.33 10.07 3.12
C SER A 181 -2.54 9.21 2.75
N GLN A 182 -2.38 7.89 2.64
CA GLN A 182 -3.49 6.96 2.37
C GLN A 182 -4.48 6.90 3.53
N GLN A 183 -4.03 7.17 4.77
CA GLN A 183 -4.91 7.15 5.94
C GLN A 183 -5.97 8.26 5.90
N VAL A 184 -5.70 9.35 5.20
CA VAL A 184 -6.70 10.42 4.98
C VAL A 184 -7.93 9.88 4.24
N ALA A 185 -7.72 9.00 3.26
CA ALA A 185 -8.82 8.37 2.53
C ALA A 185 -9.66 7.45 3.45
N ILE A 186 -9.01 6.73 4.36
CA ILE A 186 -9.69 5.88 5.36
C ILE A 186 -10.54 6.75 6.29
N VAL A 187 -9.96 7.82 6.84
CA VAL A 187 -10.65 8.73 7.77
C VAL A 187 -11.87 9.34 7.09
N VAL A 188 -11.74 9.79 5.84
CA VAL A 188 -12.86 10.38 5.08
C VAL A 188 -13.92 9.32 4.76
N ALA A 189 -13.53 8.13 4.30
CA ALA A 189 -14.45 7.06 3.96
C ALA A 189 -15.21 6.54 5.20
N ALA A 190 -14.50 6.30 6.30
CA ALA A 190 -15.10 5.84 7.57
C ALA A 190 -15.98 6.93 8.19
N GLY A 191 -15.53 8.20 8.17
CA GLY A 191 -16.29 9.34 8.65
C GLY A 191 -17.59 9.55 7.87
N LEU A 192 -17.53 9.43 6.54
CA LEU A 192 -18.73 9.49 5.69
C LEU A 192 -19.67 8.32 5.99
N GLY A 193 -19.13 7.11 6.15
CA GLY A 193 -19.92 5.94 6.54
C GLY A 193 -20.56 6.09 7.91
N PHE A 194 -19.83 6.61 8.90
CA PHE A 194 -20.36 6.92 10.22
C PHE A 194 -21.49 7.95 10.14
N ALA A 195 -21.28 9.08 9.45
CA ALA A 195 -22.27 10.13 9.30
C ALA A 195 -23.56 9.62 8.63
N LEU A 196 -23.43 8.81 7.57
CA LEU A 196 -24.59 8.20 6.92
C LEU A 196 -25.38 7.28 7.86
N ASN A 197 -24.71 6.52 8.74
CA ASN A 197 -25.38 5.68 9.72
C ASN A 197 -26.06 6.49 10.86
N GLN A 198 -25.67 7.75 11.08
CA GLN A 198 -26.35 8.64 12.02
C GLN A 198 -27.60 9.31 11.40
N TRP A 199 -27.56 9.59 10.09
CA TRP A 199 -28.63 10.34 9.43
C TRP A 199 -29.65 9.47 8.71
N LEU A 200 -29.26 8.26 8.30
CA LEU A 200 -30.12 7.34 7.57
C LEU A 200 -30.50 6.13 8.42
N THR A 201 -31.73 5.65 8.23
CA THR A 201 -32.17 4.39 8.84
C THR A 201 -31.48 3.18 8.20
N ALA A 202 -31.34 2.08 8.92
CA ALA A 202 -30.73 0.86 8.38
C ALA A 202 -31.38 0.35 7.08
N PRO A 203 -32.73 0.38 6.91
CA PRO A 203 -33.37 0.06 5.63
C PRO A 203 -32.99 1.03 4.50
N ALA A 204 -32.86 2.33 4.76
CA ALA A 204 -32.43 3.31 3.76
C ALA A 204 -30.99 3.09 3.32
N ILE A 205 -30.08 2.78 4.27
CA ILE A 205 -28.70 2.41 3.96
C ILE A 205 -28.66 1.16 3.10
N ALA A 206 -29.41 0.11 3.43
CA ALA A 206 -29.46 -1.13 2.67
C ALA A 206 -30.03 -0.93 1.26
N ALA A 207 -31.02 -0.06 1.09
CA ALA A 207 -31.68 0.17 -0.20
C ALA A 207 -30.80 0.99 -1.16
N TRP A 208 -30.27 2.13 -0.71
CA TRP A 208 -29.55 3.09 -1.57
C TRP A 208 -28.37 3.80 -0.90
N GLY A 209 -28.43 4.01 0.43
CA GLY A 209 -27.48 4.85 1.14
C GLY A 209 -26.02 4.40 1.03
N TRP A 210 -25.79 3.10 0.90
CA TRP A 210 -24.44 2.54 0.69
C TRP A 210 -23.79 2.97 -0.64
N ARG A 211 -24.60 3.42 -1.64
CA ARG A 211 -24.06 3.93 -2.92
C ARG A 211 -23.57 5.39 -2.83
N VAL A 212 -24.01 6.16 -1.84
CA VAL A 212 -23.66 7.58 -1.70
C VAL A 212 -22.15 7.80 -1.66
N PRO A 213 -21.35 7.05 -0.87
CA PRO A 213 -19.90 7.19 -0.88
C PRO A 213 -19.26 6.89 -2.24
N PHE A 214 -19.78 5.94 -3.01
CA PHE A 214 -19.30 5.66 -4.36
C PHE A 214 -19.60 6.82 -5.32
N PHE A 215 -20.77 7.47 -5.20
CA PHE A 215 -21.07 8.69 -5.96
C PHE A 215 -20.15 9.84 -5.57
N VAL A 216 -19.80 9.98 -4.28
CA VAL A 216 -18.78 10.94 -3.84
C VAL A 216 -17.44 10.63 -4.51
N GLY A 217 -17.04 9.36 -4.57
CA GLY A 217 -15.85 8.91 -5.33
C GLY A 217 -15.90 9.35 -6.79
N CYS A 218 -17.04 9.11 -7.48
CA CYS A 218 -17.23 9.57 -8.86
C CYS A 218 -17.11 11.09 -9.01
N MET A 219 -17.59 11.87 -8.05
CA MET A 219 -17.49 13.34 -8.07
C MET A 219 -16.05 13.83 -7.85
N ILE A 220 -15.22 13.07 -7.15
CA ILE A 220 -13.81 13.42 -6.93
C ILE A 220 -12.97 13.22 -8.21
N VAL A 221 -13.36 12.30 -9.09
CA VAL A 221 -12.63 11.98 -10.34
C VAL A 221 -12.35 13.20 -11.21
N PRO A 222 -13.32 14.07 -11.57
CA PRO A 222 -13.07 15.27 -12.38
C PRO A 222 -12.06 16.21 -11.73
N PHE A 223 -12.11 16.35 -10.40
CA PHE A 223 -11.19 17.21 -9.66
C PHE A 223 -9.75 16.69 -9.74
N ILE A 224 -9.53 15.38 -9.55
CA ILE A 224 -8.20 14.77 -9.67
C ILE A 224 -7.72 14.82 -11.13
N PHE A 225 -8.63 14.64 -12.10
CA PHE A 225 -8.31 14.78 -13.52
C PHE A 225 -7.78 16.19 -13.84
N MET A 226 -8.42 17.24 -13.30
CA MET A 226 -7.95 18.63 -13.45
C MET A 226 -6.57 18.83 -12.81
N LEU A 227 -6.32 18.28 -11.63
CA LEU A 227 -5.02 18.34 -10.97
C LEU A 227 -3.93 17.66 -11.81
N ARG A 228 -4.21 16.46 -12.35
CA ARG A 228 -3.25 15.69 -13.16
C ARG A 228 -3.02 16.29 -14.55
N ARG A 229 -4.01 16.94 -15.12
CA ARG A 229 -3.88 17.64 -16.42
C ARG A 229 -2.85 18.78 -16.34
N ASN A 230 -2.69 19.40 -15.18
CA ASN A 230 -1.77 20.52 -14.95
C ASN A 230 -0.37 20.07 -14.47
N LEU A 231 -0.10 18.74 -14.39
CA LEU A 231 1.22 18.24 -14.04
C LEU A 231 2.20 18.49 -15.19
N GLU A 232 3.37 19.02 -14.85
CA GLU A 232 4.49 19.12 -15.79
C GLU A 232 5.31 17.83 -15.78
N GLU A 233 5.86 17.45 -16.94
CA GLU A 233 6.81 16.36 -17.03
C GLU A 233 8.09 16.73 -16.26
N THR A 234 8.61 15.78 -15.47
CA THR A 234 9.84 16.00 -14.69
C THR A 234 11.04 16.20 -15.59
N GLN A 235 12.00 17.05 -15.17
CA GLN A 235 13.24 17.28 -15.90
C GLN A 235 14.05 15.98 -16.06
N GLU A 236 14.00 15.08 -15.06
CA GLU A 236 14.64 13.77 -15.12
C GLU A 236 14.04 12.88 -16.22
N PHE A 237 12.72 12.90 -16.40
CA PHE A 237 12.07 12.18 -17.49
C PHE A 237 12.49 12.72 -18.86
N LYS A 238 12.59 14.05 -19.00
CA LYS A 238 13.05 14.72 -20.22
C LYS A 238 14.53 14.44 -20.52
N ALA A 239 15.36 14.26 -19.48
CA ALA A 239 16.80 14.03 -19.60
C ALA A 239 17.18 12.55 -19.82
N ARG A 240 16.28 11.59 -19.58
CA ARG A 240 16.55 10.16 -19.76
C ARG A 240 16.79 9.82 -21.22
N ARG A 241 18.04 9.43 -21.55
CA ARG A 241 18.45 8.97 -22.89
C ARG A 241 18.06 7.52 -23.20
N HIS A 242 17.97 6.67 -22.17
CA HIS A 242 17.58 5.27 -22.30
C HIS A 242 16.36 4.97 -21.42
N ARG A 243 15.36 4.32 -22.01
CA ARG A 243 14.14 3.87 -21.37
C ARG A 243 14.16 2.34 -21.39
N PRO A 244 14.25 1.66 -20.22
CA PRO A 244 14.27 0.21 -20.21
C PRO A 244 12.96 -0.33 -20.77
N GLY A 245 13.08 -1.17 -21.79
CA GLY A 245 11.92 -1.84 -22.38
C GLY A 245 11.33 -2.88 -21.43
N MET A 246 10.07 -3.26 -21.64
CA MET A 246 9.35 -4.24 -20.80
C MET A 246 10.13 -5.56 -20.63
N LYS A 247 10.78 -6.05 -21.71
CA LYS A 247 11.61 -7.27 -21.67
C LYS A 247 12.83 -7.15 -20.76
N GLU A 248 13.48 -5.98 -20.75
CA GLU A 248 14.64 -5.70 -19.91
C GLU A 248 14.26 -5.65 -18.42
N VAL A 249 13.16 -4.97 -18.10
CA VAL A 249 12.61 -4.93 -16.74
C VAL A 249 12.26 -6.34 -16.25
N PHE A 250 11.56 -7.13 -17.06
CA PHE A 250 11.24 -8.54 -16.74
C PHE A 250 12.49 -9.40 -16.55
N GLY A 251 13.47 -9.31 -17.47
CA GLY A 251 14.70 -10.06 -17.37
C GLY A 251 15.46 -9.77 -16.08
N THR A 252 15.55 -8.48 -15.70
CA THR A 252 16.24 -8.06 -14.48
C THR A 252 15.47 -8.47 -13.22
N LEU A 253 14.15 -8.38 -13.22
CA LEU A 253 13.32 -8.85 -12.10
C LEU A 253 13.39 -10.37 -11.94
N ALA A 254 13.39 -11.12 -13.05
CA ALA A 254 13.57 -12.57 -13.04
C ALA A 254 14.94 -12.99 -12.50
N GLN A 255 16.02 -12.28 -12.85
CA GLN A 255 17.35 -12.52 -12.28
C GLN A 255 17.43 -12.21 -10.79
N ASN A 256 16.63 -11.26 -10.29
CA ASN A 256 16.59 -10.84 -8.89
C ASN A 256 15.35 -11.36 -8.14
N TRP A 257 14.70 -12.44 -8.63
CA TRP A 257 13.44 -12.95 -8.07
C TRP A 257 13.50 -13.23 -6.57
N THR A 258 14.65 -13.64 -6.05
CA THR A 258 14.85 -13.93 -4.62
C THR A 258 14.76 -12.65 -3.77
N VAL A 259 15.22 -11.49 -4.28
CA VAL A 259 15.09 -10.21 -3.59
C VAL A 259 13.65 -9.73 -3.66
N VAL A 260 12.96 -9.93 -4.79
CA VAL A 260 11.54 -9.61 -4.96
C VAL A 260 10.70 -10.46 -4.01
N LEU A 261 10.94 -11.78 -3.93
CA LEU A 261 10.23 -12.68 -3.01
C LEU A 261 10.47 -12.32 -1.54
N ALA A 262 11.72 -12.05 -1.17
CA ALA A 262 12.02 -11.60 0.19
C ALA A 262 11.38 -10.22 0.49
N GLY A 263 11.34 -9.31 -0.48
CA GLY A 263 10.61 -8.05 -0.38
C GLY A 263 9.10 -8.27 -0.22
N MET A 264 8.50 -9.18 -0.98
CA MET A 264 7.10 -9.59 -0.83
C MET A 264 6.81 -10.10 0.60
N MET A 265 7.65 -10.99 1.13
CA MET A 265 7.48 -11.51 2.49
C MET A 265 7.68 -10.41 3.55
N LEU A 266 8.60 -9.46 3.32
CA LEU A 266 8.78 -8.31 4.21
C LEU A 266 7.51 -7.44 4.26
N VAL A 267 6.81 -7.26 3.15
CA VAL A 267 5.56 -6.49 3.05
C VAL A 267 4.35 -7.26 3.59
N ALA A 268 4.42 -8.60 3.72
CA ALA A 268 3.29 -9.44 4.13
C ALA A 268 2.64 -8.98 5.45
N MET A 269 3.44 -8.72 6.49
CA MET A 269 2.92 -8.23 7.78
C MET A 269 2.22 -6.87 7.62
N THR A 270 2.79 -5.96 6.83
CA THR A 270 2.19 -4.65 6.56
C THR A 270 0.80 -4.79 5.98
N THR A 271 0.67 -5.54 4.88
CA THR A 271 -0.59 -5.66 4.15
C THR A 271 -1.63 -6.43 4.96
N THR A 272 -1.26 -7.53 5.60
CA THR A 272 -2.17 -8.30 6.46
C THR A 272 -2.69 -7.45 7.61
N SER A 273 -1.81 -6.78 8.36
CA SER A 273 -2.21 -5.92 9.47
C SER A 273 -3.12 -4.79 9.01
N PHE A 274 -2.73 -4.10 7.94
CA PHE A 274 -3.48 -2.98 7.40
C PHE A 274 -4.90 -3.36 6.99
N TYR A 275 -5.06 -4.42 6.18
CA TYR A 275 -6.39 -4.84 5.71
C TYR A 275 -7.24 -5.45 6.83
N LEU A 276 -6.63 -6.06 7.84
CA LEU A 276 -7.34 -6.57 9.01
C LEU A 276 -7.94 -5.41 9.84
N ILE A 277 -7.11 -4.42 10.21
CA ILE A 277 -7.52 -3.35 11.13
C ILE A 277 -8.30 -2.21 10.46
N THR A 278 -8.30 -2.13 9.12
CA THR A 278 -9.01 -1.07 8.40
C THR A 278 -10.19 -1.61 7.59
N VAL A 279 -9.93 -2.48 6.61
CA VAL A 279 -10.95 -2.94 5.65
C VAL A 279 -11.88 -3.98 6.25
N TYR A 280 -11.32 -4.95 6.99
CA TYR A 280 -12.10 -6.03 7.61
C TYR A 280 -12.76 -5.62 8.92
N ALA A 281 -12.20 -4.67 9.65
CA ALA A 281 -12.66 -4.26 10.97
C ALA A 281 -14.16 -3.89 11.05
N PRO A 282 -14.77 -3.12 10.12
CA PRO A 282 -16.20 -2.84 10.17
C PRO A 282 -17.07 -4.08 10.02
N THR A 283 -16.71 -5.01 9.11
CA THR A 283 -17.42 -6.28 8.94
C THR A 283 -17.24 -7.18 10.16
N PHE A 284 -16.02 -7.31 10.69
CA PHE A 284 -15.72 -8.09 11.88
C PHE A 284 -16.52 -7.59 13.10
N GLY A 285 -16.54 -6.27 13.33
CA GLY A 285 -17.31 -5.64 14.38
C GLY A 285 -18.80 -5.97 14.29
N LYS A 286 -19.39 -5.85 13.08
CA LYS A 286 -20.80 -6.09 12.83
C LYS A 286 -21.18 -7.57 12.87
N THR A 287 -20.47 -8.43 12.11
CA THR A 287 -20.91 -9.82 11.87
C THR A 287 -20.41 -10.81 12.92
N VAL A 288 -19.25 -10.55 13.53
CA VAL A 288 -18.60 -11.48 14.47
C VAL A 288 -18.77 -11.02 15.92
N LEU A 289 -18.62 -9.71 16.16
CA LEU A 289 -18.72 -9.13 17.50
C LEU A 289 -20.12 -8.61 17.82
N HIS A 290 -21.02 -8.52 16.83
CA HIS A 290 -22.39 -8.00 16.95
C HIS A 290 -22.47 -6.56 17.48
N LEU A 291 -21.45 -5.75 17.18
CA LEU A 291 -21.43 -4.32 17.47
C LEU A 291 -22.22 -3.53 16.42
N SER A 292 -22.59 -2.29 16.75
CA SER A 292 -23.25 -1.43 15.77
C SER A 292 -22.31 -1.10 14.59
N THR A 293 -22.88 -0.91 13.39
CA THR A 293 -22.10 -0.49 12.21
C THR A 293 -21.46 0.87 12.44
N ALA A 294 -22.17 1.79 13.12
CA ALA A 294 -21.65 3.12 13.45
C ALA A 294 -20.42 3.05 14.36
N ASP A 295 -20.48 2.23 15.43
CA ASP A 295 -19.36 2.03 16.35
C ASP A 295 -18.15 1.44 15.63
N SER A 296 -18.37 0.44 14.78
CA SER A 296 -17.30 -0.21 14.01
C SER A 296 -16.62 0.74 13.03
N LEU A 297 -17.39 1.64 12.38
CA LEU A 297 -16.85 2.66 11.49
C LEU A 297 -16.13 3.77 12.28
N LEU A 298 -16.65 4.16 13.45
CA LEU A 298 -15.97 5.13 14.33
C LEU A 298 -14.63 4.60 14.81
N VAL A 299 -14.56 3.33 15.22
CA VAL A 299 -13.27 2.68 15.56
C VAL A 299 -12.33 2.70 14.36
N THR A 300 -12.81 2.39 13.17
CA THR A 300 -11.99 2.40 11.95
C THR A 300 -11.47 3.81 11.62
N LEU A 301 -12.28 4.84 11.85
CA LEU A 301 -11.84 6.24 11.74
C LEU A 301 -10.69 6.53 12.72
N CYS A 302 -10.85 6.14 14.00
CA CYS A 302 -9.81 6.31 15.02
C CYS A 302 -8.51 5.56 14.64
N VAL A 303 -8.63 4.36 14.07
CA VAL A 303 -7.49 3.58 13.55
C VAL A 303 -6.80 4.33 12.41
N GLY A 304 -7.55 4.93 11.48
CA GLY A 304 -6.98 5.75 10.40
C GLY A 304 -6.19 6.95 10.92
N VAL A 305 -6.72 7.66 11.92
CA VAL A 305 -6.01 8.77 12.59
C VAL A 305 -4.77 8.25 13.32
N SER A 306 -4.88 7.15 14.04
CA SER A 306 -3.74 6.51 14.74
C SER A 306 -2.63 6.11 13.77
N ASN A 307 -2.97 5.45 12.67
CA ASN A 307 -2.02 5.09 11.63
C ASN A 307 -1.32 6.32 11.04
N PHE A 308 -2.09 7.40 10.75
CA PHE A 308 -1.53 8.65 10.23
C PHE A 308 -0.45 9.23 11.14
N VAL A 309 -0.60 9.09 12.45
CA VAL A 309 0.37 9.56 13.46
C VAL A 309 1.56 8.60 13.58
N TRP A 310 1.30 7.28 13.72
CA TRP A 310 2.36 6.31 13.97
C TRP A 310 3.27 6.04 12.77
N LEU A 311 2.78 6.18 11.55
CA LEU A 311 3.58 5.95 10.33
C LEU A 311 4.79 6.89 10.24
N PRO A 312 4.67 8.24 10.33
CA PRO A 312 5.83 9.13 10.33
C PRO A 312 6.74 8.94 11.55
N ILE A 313 6.15 8.64 12.72
CA ILE A 313 6.93 8.35 13.93
C ILE A 313 7.79 7.10 13.73
N GLY A 314 7.20 6.01 13.18
CA GLY A 314 7.93 4.78 12.85
C GLY A 314 9.04 5.02 11.83
N GLY A 315 8.77 5.82 10.79
CA GLY A 315 9.77 6.23 9.83
C GLY A 315 10.93 7.00 10.46
N ALA A 316 10.62 8.01 11.28
CA ALA A 316 11.62 8.80 11.99
C ALA A 316 12.42 7.96 13.01
N LEU A 317 11.74 7.06 13.72
CA LEU A 317 12.37 6.15 14.67
C LEU A 317 13.33 5.20 13.96
N SER A 318 12.96 4.70 12.78
CA SER A 318 13.83 3.86 11.96
C SER A 318 15.08 4.58 11.47
N ASP A 319 15.01 5.90 11.28
CA ASP A 319 16.17 6.73 10.92
C ASP A 319 17.18 6.85 12.07
N ARG A 320 16.72 6.76 13.34
CA ARG A 320 17.56 6.91 14.54
C ARG A 320 18.15 5.58 15.01
N ILE A 321 17.30 4.55 15.18
CA ILE A 321 17.73 3.25 15.76
C ILE A 321 18.08 2.20 14.72
N GLY A 322 17.85 2.50 13.43
CA GLY A 322 18.08 1.58 12.31
C GLY A 322 16.84 0.79 11.91
N ARG A 323 16.84 0.28 10.67
CA ARG A 323 15.69 -0.43 10.08
C ARG A 323 15.52 -1.82 10.72
N ARG A 324 16.61 -2.59 10.78
CA ARG A 324 16.60 -4.00 11.22
C ARG A 324 16.08 -4.20 12.65
N PRO A 325 16.57 -3.49 13.69
CA PRO A 325 16.06 -3.66 15.05
C PRO A 325 14.56 -3.38 15.15
N LEU A 326 14.08 -2.34 14.44
CA LEU A 326 12.68 -1.95 14.48
C LEU A 326 11.78 -2.98 13.80
N LEU A 327 12.19 -3.48 12.61
CA LEU A 327 11.47 -4.54 11.90
C LEU A 327 11.39 -5.82 12.73
N VAL A 328 12.51 -6.28 13.29
CA VAL A 328 12.53 -7.47 14.16
C VAL A 328 11.70 -7.27 15.41
N GLY A 329 11.85 -6.15 16.11
CA GLY A 329 11.10 -5.89 17.33
C GLY A 329 9.59 -5.87 17.11
N MET A 330 9.11 -5.19 16.05
CA MET A 330 7.68 -5.13 15.76
C MET A 330 7.11 -6.46 15.25
N THR A 331 7.86 -7.26 14.48
CA THR A 331 7.39 -8.58 14.07
C THR A 331 7.28 -9.54 15.25
N VAL A 332 8.27 -9.56 16.16
CA VAL A 332 8.21 -10.38 17.39
C VAL A 332 7.04 -9.94 18.27
N LEU A 333 6.86 -8.64 18.46
CA LEU A 333 5.75 -8.10 19.24
C LEU A 333 4.38 -8.48 18.62
N ALA A 334 4.25 -8.40 17.29
CA ALA A 334 3.04 -8.81 16.59
C ALA A 334 2.77 -10.31 16.74
N MET A 335 3.79 -11.16 16.60
CA MET A 335 3.66 -12.62 16.83
C MET A 335 3.20 -12.95 18.26
N ALA A 336 3.72 -12.21 19.24
CA ALA A 336 3.37 -12.45 20.65
C ALA A 336 1.98 -11.93 21.04
N THR A 337 1.51 -10.84 20.40
CA THR A 337 0.32 -10.12 20.89
C THR A 337 -0.88 -10.13 19.95
N ALA A 338 -0.74 -10.50 18.66
CA ALA A 338 -1.85 -10.43 17.70
C ALA A 338 -3.02 -11.34 18.10
N TYR A 339 -2.74 -12.62 18.37
CA TYR A 339 -3.78 -13.55 18.77
C TYR A 339 -4.34 -13.24 20.17
N PRO A 340 -3.52 -13.00 21.22
CA PRO A 340 -4.03 -12.60 22.55
C PRO A 340 -4.92 -11.35 22.52
N ALA A 341 -4.54 -10.34 21.74
CA ALA A 341 -5.33 -9.11 21.63
C ALA A 341 -6.70 -9.36 20.99
N LEU A 342 -6.75 -10.14 19.90
CA LEU A 342 -8.02 -10.51 19.26
C LEU A 342 -8.83 -11.47 20.12
N SER A 343 -8.19 -12.35 20.90
CA SER A 343 -8.85 -13.23 21.87
C SER A 343 -9.51 -12.43 23.00
N LEU A 344 -8.82 -11.42 23.54
CA LEU A 344 -9.42 -10.50 24.51
C LEU A 344 -10.68 -9.83 23.95
N LEU A 345 -10.61 -9.36 22.70
CA LEU A 345 -11.75 -8.73 22.04
C LEU A 345 -12.91 -9.73 21.79
N ALA A 346 -12.59 -10.97 21.42
CA ALA A 346 -13.58 -12.02 21.18
C ALA A 346 -14.34 -12.44 22.44
N HIS A 347 -13.65 -12.45 23.61
CA HIS A 347 -14.26 -12.82 24.91
C HIS A 347 -15.11 -11.70 25.53
N ALA A 348 -14.72 -10.44 25.29
CA ALA A 348 -15.43 -9.29 25.85
C ALA A 348 -15.70 -8.25 24.75
N PRO A 349 -16.61 -8.53 23.79
CA PRO A 349 -16.91 -7.64 22.69
C PRO A 349 -17.58 -6.36 23.19
N SER A 350 -16.90 -5.24 22.99
CA SER A 350 -17.42 -3.89 23.29
C SER A 350 -16.73 -2.87 22.40
N PHE A 351 -17.33 -1.68 22.26
CA PHE A 351 -16.74 -0.56 21.55
C PHE A 351 -15.33 -0.23 22.09
N LEU A 352 -15.18 -0.12 23.41
CA LEU A 352 -13.90 0.24 24.04
C LEU A 352 -12.84 -0.84 23.81
N ASN A 353 -13.18 -2.12 23.95
CA ASN A 353 -12.23 -3.20 23.72
C ASN A 353 -11.82 -3.28 22.25
N MET A 354 -12.77 -3.08 21.31
CA MET A 354 -12.46 -3.01 19.89
C MET A 354 -11.53 -1.82 19.60
N LEU A 355 -11.82 -0.66 20.18
CA LEU A 355 -10.99 0.53 20.01
C LEU A 355 -9.56 0.29 20.54
N PHE A 356 -9.39 -0.18 21.77
CA PHE A 356 -8.06 -0.41 22.34
C PHE A 356 -7.27 -1.49 21.60
N VAL A 357 -7.89 -2.61 21.25
CA VAL A 357 -7.23 -3.69 20.50
C VAL A 357 -6.80 -3.21 19.13
N LEU A 358 -7.67 -2.54 18.38
CA LEU A 358 -7.33 -2.07 17.04
C LEU A 358 -6.33 -0.89 17.07
N LEU A 359 -6.34 -0.03 18.10
CA LEU A 359 -5.31 0.99 18.28
C LEU A 359 -3.95 0.37 18.62
N TRP A 360 -3.91 -0.71 19.41
CA TRP A 360 -2.69 -1.49 19.67
C TRP A 360 -2.12 -2.09 18.38
N LEU A 361 -2.96 -2.73 17.57
CA LEU A 361 -2.55 -3.27 16.28
C LEU A 361 -2.14 -2.16 15.29
N SER A 362 -2.79 -1.00 15.34
CA SER A 362 -2.46 0.20 14.57
C SER A 362 -1.08 0.74 14.93
N PHE A 363 -0.75 0.80 16.22
CA PHE A 363 0.59 1.19 16.68
C PHE A 363 1.67 0.27 16.08
N MET A 364 1.49 -1.05 16.19
CA MET A 364 2.44 -2.01 15.62
C MET A 364 2.57 -1.88 14.11
N TYR A 365 1.43 -1.76 13.40
CA TYR A 365 1.40 -1.54 11.96
C TYR A 365 2.15 -0.26 11.59
N GLY A 366 1.84 0.88 12.23
CA GLY A 366 2.41 2.18 11.88
C GLY A 366 3.92 2.22 12.08
N ILE A 367 4.42 1.72 13.20
CA ILE A 367 5.86 1.66 13.48
C ILE A 367 6.56 0.72 12.50
N TYR A 368 6.02 -0.47 12.28
CA TYR A 368 6.59 -1.45 11.35
C TYR A 368 6.62 -0.91 9.91
N ASN A 369 5.48 -0.43 9.41
CA ASN A 369 5.36 0.02 8.02
C ASN A 369 6.20 1.27 7.74
N GLY A 370 6.32 2.20 8.70
CA GLY A 370 7.21 3.35 8.60
C GLY A 370 8.68 2.96 8.35
N ALA A 371 9.14 1.87 8.99
CA ALA A 371 10.48 1.32 8.77
C ALA A 371 10.57 0.44 7.51
N MET A 372 9.50 -0.30 7.19
CA MET A 372 9.48 -1.28 6.10
C MET A 372 9.58 -0.61 4.73
N VAL A 373 8.85 0.48 4.49
CA VAL A 373 8.86 1.17 3.19
C VAL A 373 10.26 1.62 2.82
N VAL A 374 10.99 2.26 3.74
CA VAL A 374 12.38 2.68 3.49
C VAL A 374 13.31 1.48 3.36
N ALA A 375 13.16 0.44 4.20
CA ALA A 375 13.97 -0.77 4.11
C ALA A 375 13.82 -1.45 2.74
N LEU A 376 12.59 -1.56 2.23
CA LEU A 376 12.31 -2.13 0.92
C LEU A 376 12.96 -1.33 -0.22
N THR A 377 12.92 0.03 -0.14
CA THR A 377 13.62 0.87 -1.13
C THR A 377 15.13 0.70 -1.09
N GLU A 378 15.71 0.47 0.10
CA GLU A 378 17.15 0.33 0.31
C GLU A 378 17.71 -1.03 -0.11
N VAL A 379 16.90 -2.11 -0.06
CA VAL A 379 17.33 -3.47 -0.45
C VAL A 379 17.17 -3.75 -1.93
N MET A 380 16.35 -2.97 -2.65
CA MET A 380 16.17 -3.14 -4.09
C MET A 380 17.36 -2.57 -4.86
N PRO A 381 17.90 -3.33 -5.87
CA PRO A 381 18.97 -2.85 -6.74
C PRO A 381 18.59 -1.51 -7.40
N VAL A 382 19.55 -0.57 -7.50
CA VAL A 382 19.32 0.81 -7.93
C VAL A 382 18.66 0.88 -9.32
N HIS A 383 19.09 0.04 -10.25
CA HIS A 383 18.63 0.03 -11.66
C HIS A 383 17.20 -0.52 -11.83
N VAL A 384 16.65 -1.26 -10.85
CA VAL A 384 15.27 -1.80 -10.87
C VAL A 384 14.48 -1.42 -9.61
N ARG A 385 14.92 -0.43 -8.86
CA ARG A 385 14.35 -0.10 -7.54
C ARG A 385 12.86 0.18 -7.59
N VAL A 386 12.39 0.98 -8.56
CA VAL A 386 10.97 1.31 -8.70
C VAL A 386 10.16 0.06 -9.07
N ALA A 387 10.59 -0.66 -10.11
CA ALA A 387 9.88 -1.86 -10.57
C ALA A 387 9.91 -2.99 -9.54
N GLY A 388 11.07 -3.22 -8.89
CA GLY A 388 11.23 -4.24 -7.85
C GLY A 388 10.39 -3.94 -6.61
N PHE A 389 10.38 -2.68 -6.15
CA PHE A 389 9.50 -2.24 -5.06
C PHE A 389 8.02 -2.45 -5.41
N SER A 390 7.60 -1.94 -6.59
CA SER A 390 6.20 -2.04 -7.04
C SER A 390 5.75 -3.50 -7.16
N LEU A 391 6.58 -4.36 -7.74
CA LEU A 391 6.25 -5.77 -7.90
C LEU A 391 6.17 -6.50 -6.57
N ALA A 392 7.17 -6.34 -5.69
CA ALA A 392 7.18 -6.97 -4.36
C ALA A 392 5.98 -6.53 -3.52
N TYR A 393 5.67 -5.22 -3.52
CA TYR A 393 4.52 -4.67 -2.80
C TYR A 393 3.20 -5.13 -3.39
N SER A 394 3.05 -5.14 -4.72
CA SER A 394 1.85 -5.59 -5.42
C SER A 394 1.58 -7.08 -5.21
N LEU A 395 2.61 -7.93 -5.26
CA LEU A 395 2.49 -9.36 -4.97
C LEU A 395 2.07 -9.60 -3.51
N ALA A 396 2.71 -8.92 -2.55
CA ALA A 396 2.34 -9.03 -1.15
C ALA A 396 0.89 -8.59 -0.91
N THR A 397 0.49 -7.47 -1.50
CA THR A 397 -0.87 -6.95 -1.38
C THR A 397 -1.88 -7.88 -2.04
N ALA A 398 -1.54 -8.48 -3.19
CA ALA A 398 -2.39 -9.45 -3.87
C ALA A 398 -2.63 -10.71 -3.02
N VAL A 399 -1.57 -11.30 -2.46
CA VAL A 399 -1.65 -12.59 -1.73
C VAL A 399 -2.09 -12.38 -0.28
N PHE A 400 -1.44 -11.46 0.43
CA PHE A 400 -1.65 -11.27 1.87
C PHE A 400 -2.69 -10.20 2.17
N GLY A 401 -2.73 -9.09 1.43
CA GLY A 401 -3.62 -7.97 1.70
C GLY A 401 -5.05 -8.22 1.25
N GLY A 402 -5.25 -8.37 -0.06
CA GLY A 402 -6.57 -8.48 -0.68
C GLY A 402 -7.40 -9.66 -0.20
N PHE A 403 -6.75 -10.77 0.12
CA PHE A 403 -7.42 -11.97 0.65
C PHE A 403 -7.49 -12.02 2.19
N THR A 404 -6.95 -11.05 2.92
CA THR A 404 -7.07 -11.01 4.38
C THR A 404 -8.52 -11.12 4.88
N PRO A 405 -9.52 -10.40 4.31
CA PRO A 405 -10.92 -10.56 4.73
C PRO A 405 -11.46 -11.96 4.46
N VAL A 406 -11.15 -12.55 3.28
CA VAL A 406 -11.55 -13.93 2.91
C VAL A 406 -10.96 -14.93 3.90
N ILE A 407 -9.65 -14.86 4.12
CA ILE A 407 -8.92 -15.79 4.99
C ILE A 407 -9.40 -15.64 6.43
N SER A 408 -9.58 -14.41 6.91
CA SER A 408 -10.06 -14.15 8.27
C SER A 408 -11.46 -14.70 8.51
N THR A 409 -12.40 -14.45 7.58
CA THR A 409 -13.77 -14.95 7.65
C THR A 409 -13.79 -16.48 7.54
N GLY A 410 -12.98 -17.05 6.63
CA GLY A 410 -12.86 -18.51 6.46
C GLY A 410 -12.28 -19.20 7.70
N LEU A 411 -11.23 -18.65 8.31
CA LEU A 411 -10.61 -19.18 9.52
C LEU A 411 -11.60 -19.18 10.68
N ILE A 412 -12.36 -18.09 10.89
CA ILE A 412 -13.39 -18.05 11.93
C ILE A 412 -14.45 -19.14 11.71
N HIS A 413 -14.89 -19.29 10.46
CA HIS A 413 -15.92 -20.31 10.12
C HIS A 413 -15.41 -21.74 10.33
N MET A 414 -14.15 -22.03 9.94
CA MET A 414 -13.56 -23.36 10.04
C MET A 414 -13.21 -23.76 11.49
N THR A 415 -12.74 -22.79 12.29
CA THR A 415 -12.24 -23.07 13.65
C THR A 415 -13.29 -22.81 14.72
N GLY A 416 -14.34 -22.03 14.44
CA GLY A 416 -15.28 -21.52 15.43
C GLY A 416 -14.68 -20.46 16.36
N ASP A 417 -13.39 -20.15 16.21
CA ASP A 417 -12.66 -19.17 17.04
C ASP A 417 -12.73 -17.78 16.42
N LYS A 418 -13.38 -16.84 17.11
CA LYS A 418 -13.49 -15.43 16.68
C LYS A 418 -12.13 -14.71 16.61
N ALA A 419 -11.12 -15.20 17.34
CA ALA A 419 -9.76 -14.66 17.35
C ALA A 419 -8.86 -15.23 16.24
N ALA A 420 -9.35 -16.18 15.43
CA ALA A 420 -8.59 -16.86 14.38
C ALA A 420 -7.87 -15.93 13.37
N PRO A 421 -8.34 -14.71 13.05
CA PRO A 421 -7.57 -13.77 12.23
C PRO A 421 -6.18 -13.43 12.80
N GLY A 422 -5.99 -13.60 14.12
CA GLY A 422 -4.70 -13.49 14.80
C GLY A 422 -3.66 -14.49 14.30
N TYR A 423 -4.07 -15.72 13.94
CA TYR A 423 -3.16 -16.72 13.35
C TYR A 423 -2.62 -16.25 11.99
N TRP A 424 -3.50 -15.66 11.16
CA TRP A 424 -3.09 -15.12 9.86
C TRP A 424 -2.09 -13.98 10.00
N MET A 425 -2.33 -13.07 10.95
CA MET A 425 -1.42 -11.97 11.24
C MET A 425 -0.08 -12.48 11.80
N THR A 426 -0.09 -13.48 12.69
CA THR A 426 1.12 -14.13 13.23
C THR A 426 1.92 -14.81 12.12
N PHE A 427 1.26 -15.50 11.19
CA PHE A 427 1.92 -16.12 10.04
C PHE A 427 2.59 -15.07 9.14
N ALA A 428 1.88 -13.97 8.83
CA ALA A 428 2.45 -12.88 8.04
C ALA A 428 3.64 -12.20 8.74
N ALA A 429 3.57 -12.05 10.07
CA ALA A 429 4.68 -11.53 10.87
C ALA A 429 5.89 -12.49 10.85
N ALA A 430 5.67 -13.80 10.92
CA ALA A 430 6.74 -14.80 10.80
C ALA A 430 7.41 -14.74 9.42
N CYS A 431 6.64 -14.63 8.33
CA CYS A 431 7.18 -14.42 6.99
C CYS A 431 8.06 -13.16 6.90
N ALA A 432 7.59 -12.05 7.49
CA ALA A 432 8.32 -10.78 7.52
C ALA A 432 9.61 -10.86 8.34
N LEU A 433 9.59 -11.60 9.45
CA LEU A 433 10.77 -11.84 10.29
C LEU A 433 11.86 -12.61 9.52
N LEU A 434 11.48 -13.71 8.86
CA LEU A 434 12.37 -14.51 8.02
C LEU A 434 12.95 -13.67 6.88
N ALA A 435 12.13 -12.88 6.20
CA ALA A 435 12.57 -11.98 5.14
C ALA A 435 13.57 -10.93 5.65
N THR A 436 13.32 -10.37 6.83
CA THR A 436 14.23 -9.39 7.46
C THR A 436 15.60 -10.01 7.67
N PHE A 437 15.68 -11.22 8.25
CA PHE A 437 16.97 -11.90 8.44
C PHE A 437 17.65 -12.23 7.10
N ALA A 438 16.91 -12.75 6.11
CA ALA A 438 17.46 -13.11 4.81
C ALA A 438 18.06 -11.90 4.06
N LEU A 439 17.33 -10.77 4.03
CA LEU A 439 17.76 -9.56 3.34
C LEU A 439 18.99 -8.91 3.99
N TYR A 440 19.01 -8.83 5.31
CA TYR A 440 20.13 -8.20 6.03
C TYR A 440 21.38 -9.11 6.13
N ARG A 441 21.23 -10.44 6.10
CA ARG A 441 22.38 -11.38 5.98
C ARG A 441 23.09 -11.22 4.63
N ARG A 442 22.34 -11.12 3.53
CA ARG A 442 22.92 -10.91 2.19
C ARG A 442 23.70 -9.59 2.10
N ARG A 443 23.19 -8.52 2.70
CA ARG A 443 23.88 -7.21 2.71
C ARG A 443 25.22 -7.28 3.47
N ALA A 444 25.30 -8.06 4.53
CA ALA A 444 26.55 -8.27 5.28
C ALA A 444 27.60 -9.02 4.43
N THR A 445 27.20 -10.03 3.65
CA THR A 445 28.12 -10.80 2.78
C THR A 445 28.62 -10.02 1.57
N THR A 446 27.85 -9.04 1.06
CA THR A 446 28.30 -8.20 -0.06
C THR A 446 29.22 -7.06 0.35
N LEU A 447 29.31 -6.74 1.65
CA LEU A 447 30.19 -5.69 2.19
C LEU A 447 31.52 -6.23 2.75
N THR A 448 31.69 -7.54 2.87
CA THR A 448 32.98 -8.16 3.17
C THR A 448 33.72 -8.37 1.87
N PRO A 449 34.86 -7.66 1.59
CA PRO A 449 35.71 -7.97 0.45
C PRO A 449 36.24 -9.41 0.66
N ALA A 450 36.23 -10.21 -0.40
CA ALA A 450 36.95 -11.48 -0.41
C ALA A 450 38.43 -11.14 -0.17
N HIS A 451 38.96 -11.58 0.97
CA HIS A 451 40.37 -11.56 1.25
C HIS A 451 41.08 -12.61 0.44
#